data_eb9d881dae3d09f7b35d50f943c86cd7
#
_entry.id   eb9d881dae3d09f7b35d50f943c86cd7
#
_cell.length_a   1.000
_cell.length_b   1.000
_cell.length_c   1.000
_cell.angle_alpha   90.00
_cell.angle_beta   90.00
_cell.angle_gamma   90.00
#
_symmetry.space_group_name_H-M   'P 1'
#
loop_
_entity.id
_entity.type
_entity.pdbx_description
1 polymer ?
#
loop_
_entity_poly.entity_id
_entity_poly.type
_entity_poly.pdbx_seq_one_letter_code
_entity_poly.pdbx_strand_id
1 'polypeptide(L)'
;MQGLIQKSGYIKSGGGAGGYAEYIATRDGVELLNRSGQYMEYIAERPRSHGLFTNAEYADLEKTMEEVNSHTAPVWTFIYSLRREDAARLGYDSAASWRRLLLAHQAELAEAMKIPPSQFRWYAAFHDEKHHPHIHMMVW
;
A
#
# COMPACT_ATOMS: atom_id res chain seq x y z
N MET A 1 -19.79 3.18 1.21
CA MET A 1 -19.56 2.48 -0.07
C MET A 1 -19.95 1.03 0.09
N GLN A 2 -20.96 0.60 -0.63
CA GLN A 2 -21.39 -0.79 -0.58
C GLN A 2 -20.34 -1.71 -1.20
N GLY A 3 -20.12 -2.85 -0.58
CA GLY A 3 -19.17 -3.83 -1.07
C GLY A 3 -17.72 -3.59 -0.68
N LEU A 4 -17.42 -2.48 0.02
CA LEU A 4 -16.09 -2.27 0.57
C LEU A 4 -15.87 -3.17 1.78
N ILE A 5 -14.81 -3.97 1.72
CA ILE A 5 -14.38 -4.80 2.83
C ILE A 5 -13.08 -4.22 3.39
N GLN A 6 -13.01 -4.07 4.70
CA GLN A 6 -11.82 -3.56 5.36
C GLN A 6 -11.41 -4.56 6.45
N LYS A 7 -10.13 -4.93 6.44
CA LYS A 7 -9.52 -5.74 7.49
C LYS A 7 -8.33 -5.00 8.06
N SER A 8 -8.13 -5.08 9.37
CA SER A 8 -7.02 -4.43 10.03
C SER A 8 -6.28 -5.38 10.97
N GLY A 9 -5.01 -5.08 11.19
CA GLY A 9 -4.16 -5.85 12.06
C GLY A 9 -2.93 -5.03 12.42
N TYR A 10 -1.94 -5.69 13.02
CA TYR A 10 -0.67 -5.03 13.34
C TYR A 10 0.46 -6.04 13.39
N ILE A 11 1.68 -5.52 13.20
CA ILE A 11 2.92 -6.30 13.32
C ILE A 11 3.70 -5.70 14.48
N LYS A 12 4.06 -6.53 15.44
CA LYS A 12 4.84 -6.09 16.60
C LYS A 12 6.24 -5.65 16.20
N SER A 13 6.85 -4.78 17.00
CA SER A 13 8.27 -4.45 16.86
C SER A 13 9.08 -5.75 16.83
N GLY A 14 9.97 -5.87 15.83
CA GLY A 14 10.75 -7.09 15.61
C GLY A 14 9.98 -8.24 14.95
N GLY A 15 8.71 -8.02 14.55
CA GLY A 15 7.86 -9.05 13.97
C GLY A 15 7.97 -9.24 12.47
N GLY A 16 8.97 -8.65 11.82
CA GLY A 16 9.21 -8.85 10.38
C GLY A 16 8.42 -7.91 9.47
N ALA A 17 8.18 -6.67 9.92
CA ALA A 17 7.43 -5.69 9.12
C ALA A 17 8.12 -5.39 7.78
N GLY A 18 9.47 -5.40 7.72
CA GLY A 18 10.20 -5.24 6.47
C GLY A 18 9.92 -6.37 5.48
N GLY A 19 9.83 -7.61 5.96
CA GLY A 19 9.44 -8.75 5.13
C GLY A 19 8.01 -8.63 4.63
N TYR A 20 7.11 -8.10 5.44
CA TYR A 20 5.74 -7.84 5.01
C TYR A 20 5.70 -6.78 3.90
N ALA A 21 6.49 -5.71 4.05
CA ALA A 21 6.59 -4.67 3.01
C ALA A 21 7.07 -5.26 1.69
N GLU A 22 8.12 -6.09 1.72
CA GLU A 22 8.62 -6.77 0.53
C GLU A 22 7.53 -7.68 -0.08
N TYR A 23 6.85 -8.44 0.76
CA TYR A 23 5.81 -9.36 0.32
C TYR A 23 4.69 -8.63 -0.43
N ILE A 24 4.13 -7.56 0.13
CA ILE A 24 3.04 -6.83 -0.53
C ILE A 24 3.50 -6.08 -1.77
N ALA A 25 4.77 -5.67 -1.82
CA ALA A 25 5.32 -4.91 -2.94
C ALA A 25 5.65 -5.78 -4.15
N THR A 26 5.88 -7.09 -3.94
CA THR A 26 6.46 -7.95 -4.98
C THR A 26 5.69 -9.23 -5.27
N ARG A 27 4.61 -9.53 -4.51
CA ARG A 27 3.86 -10.78 -4.73
C ARG A 27 3.14 -10.76 -6.07
N ASP A 28 2.77 -11.96 -6.55
CA ASP A 28 2.00 -12.11 -7.79
C ASP A 28 0.69 -11.32 -7.71
N GLY A 29 0.34 -10.65 -8.80
CA GLY A 29 -0.88 -9.84 -8.89
C GLY A 29 -0.69 -8.38 -8.50
N VAL A 30 0.45 -7.99 -7.90
CA VAL A 30 0.69 -6.59 -7.58
C VAL A 30 0.87 -5.77 -8.87
N GLU A 31 0.26 -4.59 -8.92
CA GLU A 31 0.48 -3.64 -10.01
C GLU A 31 1.83 -2.96 -9.79
N LEU A 32 2.77 -3.19 -10.70
CA LEU A 32 4.12 -2.63 -10.59
C LEU A 32 4.18 -1.22 -11.13
N LEU A 33 5.02 -0.41 -10.51
CA LEU A 33 5.14 1.01 -10.79
C LEU A 33 6.58 1.35 -11.15
N ASN A 34 6.76 2.32 -12.04
CA ASN A 34 8.09 2.88 -12.30
C ASN A 34 8.44 3.90 -11.21
N ARG A 35 9.64 4.52 -11.32
CA ARG A 35 10.09 5.51 -10.34
C ARG A 35 9.18 6.73 -10.23
N SER A 36 8.40 7.01 -11.27
CA SER A 36 7.44 8.12 -11.27
C SER A 36 6.05 7.70 -10.77
N GLY A 37 5.91 6.49 -10.24
CA GLY A 37 4.63 5.99 -9.76
C GLY A 37 3.64 5.63 -10.85
N GLN A 38 4.13 5.41 -12.06
CA GLN A 38 3.29 5.05 -13.20
C GLN A 38 3.30 3.54 -13.43
N TYR A 39 2.19 3.02 -13.92
CA TYR A 39 2.07 1.61 -14.26
C TYR A 39 3.11 1.21 -15.32
N MET A 40 3.70 0.03 -15.14
CA MET A 40 4.67 -0.53 -16.07
C MET A 40 4.11 -1.77 -16.75
N GLU A 41 4.15 -1.75 -18.08
CA GLU A 41 3.67 -2.86 -18.90
C GLU A 41 4.61 -4.07 -18.91
N TYR A 42 5.92 -3.83 -18.83
CA TYR A 42 6.94 -4.86 -18.99
C TYR A 42 7.64 -5.18 -17.68
N ILE A 43 7.00 -5.99 -16.87
CA ILE A 43 7.47 -6.40 -15.55
C ILE A 43 8.79 -7.17 -15.63
N ALA A 44 8.87 -8.11 -16.56
CA ALA A 44 9.99 -9.05 -16.68
C ALA A 44 11.32 -8.36 -17.00
N GLU A 45 11.28 -7.17 -17.55
CA GLU A 45 12.47 -6.43 -17.96
C GLU A 45 13.01 -5.49 -16.88
N ARG A 46 12.35 -5.46 -15.72
CA ARG A 46 12.67 -4.51 -14.65
C ARG A 46 12.81 -5.20 -13.31
N PRO A 47 13.96 -5.86 -13.06
CA PRO A 47 14.12 -6.70 -11.87
C PRO A 47 13.99 -5.99 -10.52
N ARG A 48 14.06 -4.65 -10.50
CA ARG A 48 13.87 -3.87 -9.27
C ARG A 48 12.50 -3.21 -9.16
N SER A 49 11.60 -3.57 -10.06
CA SER A 49 10.24 -3.03 -10.03
C SER A 49 9.45 -3.63 -8.90
N HIS A 50 8.64 -2.82 -8.27
CA HIS A 50 7.73 -3.24 -7.20
C HIS A 50 6.47 -2.38 -7.23
N GLY A 51 5.47 -2.79 -6.46
CA GLY A 51 4.18 -2.11 -6.43
C GLY A 51 3.97 -1.17 -5.24
N LEU A 52 4.98 -0.97 -4.41
CA LEU A 52 4.84 -0.12 -3.24
C LEU A 52 4.74 1.35 -3.64
N PHE A 53 3.77 2.05 -3.06
CA PHE A 53 3.60 3.49 -3.26
C PHE A 53 3.28 4.18 -1.93
N THR A 54 3.48 5.48 -1.90
CA THR A 54 3.22 6.33 -0.74
C THR A 54 2.89 7.75 -1.21
N ASN A 55 2.93 8.72 -0.30
CA ASN A 55 2.71 10.12 -0.64
C ASN A 55 3.88 10.74 -1.40
N ALA A 56 5.07 10.17 -1.33
CA ALA A 56 6.20 10.61 -2.15
C ALA A 56 6.02 10.13 -3.59
N GLU A 57 6.70 10.79 -4.52
CA GLU A 57 6.64 10.43 -5.93
C GLU A 57 7.11 9.00 -6.20
N TYR A 58 8.11 8.55 -5.46
CA TYR A 58 8.66 7.21 -5.56
C TYR A 58 8.91 6.64 -4.17
N ALA A 59 8.49 5.40 -3.97
CA ALA A 59 8.76 4.66 -2.74
C ALA A 59 9.97 3.74 -2.97
N ASP A 60 11.03 3.93 -2.18
CA ASP A 60 12.21 3.08 -2.21
C ASP A 60 11.96 1.89 -1.29
N LEU A 61 11.82 0.69 -1.87
CA LEU A 61 11.47 -0.51 -1.11
C LEU A 61 12.53 -0.86 -0.06
N GLU A 62 13.81 -0.79 -0.42
CA GLU A 62 14.89 -1.16 0.52
C GLU A 62 14.92 -0.20 1.71
N LYS A 63 14.83 1.10 1.47
CA LYS A 63 14.76 2.10 2.53
C LYS A 63 13.53 1.93 3.40
N THR A 64 12.39 1.63 2.79
CA THR A 64 11.14 1.38 3.51
C THR A 64 11.29 0.18 4.45
N MET A 65 11.90 -0.90 3.96
CA MET A 65 12.15 -2.09 4.78
C MET A 65 13.07 -1.77 5.96
N GLU A 66 14.12 -0.98 5.74
CA GLU A 66 15.01 -0.56 6.81
C GLU A 66 14.30 0.30 7.85
N GLU A 67 13.54 1.29 7.40
CA GLU A 67 12.80 2.19 8.29
C GLU A 67 11.79 1.42 9.15
N VAL A 68 11.00 0.56 8.53
CA VAL A 68 9.95 -0.15 9.25
C VAL A 68 10.53 -1.18 10.20
N ASN A 69 11.64 -1.82 9.85
CA ASN A 69 12.34 -2.75 10.73
C ASN A 69 12.95 -2.04 11.95
N SER A 70 13.31 -0.78 11.79
CA SER A 70 13.88 0.03 12.88
C SER A 70 12.81 0.64 13.78
N HIS A 71 11.56 0.58 13.37
CA HIS A 71 10.45 1.16 14.12
C HIS A 71 10.21 0.37 15.41
N THR A 72 10.11 1.09 16.54
CA THR A 72 10.02 0.45 17.86
C THR A 72 8.60 0.26 18.38
N ALA A 73 7.62 0.74 17.62
CA ALA A 73 6.19 0.58 17.93
C ALA A 73 5.55 -0.36 16.90
N PRO A 74 4.31 -0.81 17.13
CA PRO A 74 3.62 -1.65 16.15
C PRO A 74 3.46 -0.96 14.80
N VAL A 75 3.50 -1.76 13.74
CA VAL A 75 3.15 -1.35 12.38
C VAL A 75 1.71 -1.82 12.13
N TRP A 76 0.83 -0.88 11.82
CA TRP A 76 -0.57 -1.18 11.55
C TRP A 76 -0.74 -1.61 10.10
N THR A 77 -1.57 -2.61 9.88
CA THR A 77 -1.85 -3.12 8.54
C THR A 77 -3.33 -3.01 8.23
N PHE A 78 -3.65 -2.60 7.01
CA PHE A 78 -5.02 -2.50 6.53
C PHE A 78 -5.13 -3.17 5.17
N ILE A 79 -6.25 -3.84 4.95
CA ILE A 79 -6.60 -4.38 3.64
C ILE A 79 -7.97 -3.81 3.27
N TYR A 80 -8.04 -3.14 2.13
CA TYR A 80 -9.29 -2.64 1.58
C TYR A 80 -9.56 -3.36 0.27
N SER A 81 -10.73 -3.96 0.13
CA SER A 81 -11.09 -4.65 -1.09
C SER A 81 -12.49 -4.30 -1.56
N LEU A 82 -12.68 -4.33 -2.87
CA LEU A 82 -13.96 -4.17 -3.54
C LEU A 82 -14.15 -5.35 -4.47
N ARG A 83 -15.42 -5.69 -4.77
CA ARG A 83 -15.67 -6.63 -5.85
C ARG A 83 -15.22 -6.03 -7.17
N ARG A 84 -14.80 -6.87 -8.12
CA ARG A 84 -14.25 -6.39 -9.39
C ARG A 84 -15.18 -5.43 -10.11
N GLU A 85 -16.46 -5.74 -10.19
CA GLU A 85 -17.43 -4.89 -10.87
C GLU A 85 -17.62 -3.54 -10.17
N ASP A 86 -17.56 -3.52 -8.85
CA ASP A 86 -17.64 -2.26 -8.09
C ASP A 86 -16.38 -1.43 -8.25
N ALA A 87 -15.21 -2.07 -8.22
CA ALA A 87 -13.93 -1.39 -8.43
C ALA A 87 -13.88 -0.73 -9.82
N ALA A 88 -14.30 -1.46 -10.84
CA ALA A 88 -14.33 -0.93 -12.21
C ALA A 88 -15.34 0.22 -12.33
N ARG A 89 -16.54 0.05 -11.79
CA ARG A 89 -17.60 1.06 -11.86
C ARG A 89 -17.22 2.34 -11.15
N LEU A 90 -16.54 2.24 -10.01
CA LEU A 90 -16.15 3.38 -9.18
C LEU A 90 -14.77 3.94 -9.54
N GLY A 91 -14.02 3.29 -10.42
CA GLY A 91 -12.71 3.74 -10.84
C GLY A 91 -11.58 3.40 -9.87
N TYR A 92 -11.75 2.36 -9.05
CA TYR A 92 -10.74 1.90 -8.07
C TYR A 92 -10.09 0.57 -8.48
N ASP A 93 -9.81 0.43 -9.76
CA ASP A 93 -9.18 -0.75 -10.33
C ASP A 93 -7.71 -0.52 -10.72
N SER A 94 -7.06 0.45 -10.10
CA SER A 94 -5.64 0.75 -10.34
C SER A 94 -4.97 1.30 -9.08
N ALA A 95 -3.67 1.15 -8.99
CA ALA A 95 -2.86 1.73 -7.91
C ALA A 95 -3.00 3.26 -7.87
N ALA A 96 -3.04 3.90 -9.03
CA ALA A 96 -3.12 5.35 -9.12
C ALA A 96 -4.39 5.91 -8.47
N SER A 97 -5.53 5.26 -8.67
CA SER A 97 -6.80 5.67 -8.08
C SER A 97 -6.78 5.54 -6.56
N TRP A 98 -6.26 4.43 -6.04
CA TRP A 98 -6.13 4.22 -4.61
C TRP A 98 -5.14 5.19 -3.98
N ARG A 99 -4.04 5.46 -4.68
CA ARG A 99 -3.06 6.44 -4.19
C ARG A 99 -3.69 7.82 -4.03
N ARG A 100 -4.49 8.26 -5.01
CA ARG A 100 -5.20 9.55 -4.92
C ARG A 100 -6.16 9.59 -3.73
N LEU A 101 -6.89 8.50 -3.51
CA LEU A 101 -7.80 8.40 -2.37
C LEU A 101 -7.05 8.49 -1.04
N LEU A 102 -5.97 7.74 -0.89
CA LEU A 102 -5.18 7.73 0.34
C LEU A 102 -4.50 9.08 0.59
N LEU A 103 -3.99 9.72 -0.47
CA LEU A 103 -3.43 11.07 -0.37
C LEU A 103 -4.48 12.08 0.13
N ALA A 104 -5.68 12.01 -0.40
CA ALA A 104 -6.76 12.93 -0.03
C ALA A 104 -7.18 12.77 1.44
N HIS A 105 -7.04 11.58 2.00
CA HIS A 105 -7.50 11.26 3.34
C HIS A 105 -6.40 10.98 4.37
N GLN A 106 -5.13 11.18 4.00
CA GLN A 106 -4.03 10.83 4.91
C GLN A 106 -4.04 11.62 6.22
N ALA A 107 -4.44 12.88 6.18
CA ALA A 107 -4.54 13.69 7.39
C ALA A 107 -5.64 13.18 8.33
N GLU A 108 -6.76 12.76 7.78
CA GLU A 108 -7.87 12.19 8.55
C GLU A 108 -7.48 10.84 9.16
N LEU A 109 -6.73 10.02 8.41
CA LEU A 109 -6.22 8.76 8.91
C LEU A 109 -5.25 8.97 10.07
N ALA A 110 -4.32 9.91 9.92
CA ALA A 110 -3.37 10.24 10.98
C ALA A 110 -4.10 10.68 12.25
N GLU A 111 -5.10 11.55 12.12
CA GLU A 111 -5.91 12.00 13.25
C GLU A 111 -6.65 10.85 13.91
N ALA A 112 -7.29 10.00 13.12
CA ALA A 112 -8.02 8.84 13.64
C ALA A 112 -7.12 7.87 14.37
N MET A 113 -5.88 7.71 13.94
CA MET A 113 -4.89 6.83 14.56
C MET A 113 -4.10 7.52 15.67
N LYS A 114 -4.35 8.80 15.93
CA LYS A 114 -3.66 9.61 16.94
C LYS A 114 -2.14 9.67 16.70
N ILE A 115 -1.75 9.74 15.45
CA ILE A 115 -0.35 9.90 15.05
C ILE A 115 -0.17 11.33 14.54
N PRO A 116 0.79 12.10 15.08
CA PRO A 116 1.05 13.44 14.55
C PRO A 116 1.35 13.40 13.06
N PRO A 117 0.81 14.33 12.25
CA PRO A 117 1.02 14.28 10.79
C PRO A 117 2.48 14.22 10.37
N SER A 118 3.37 14.88 11.11
CA SER A 118 4.81 14.85 10.83
C SER A 118 5.46 13.49 11.08
N GLN A 119 4.80 12.62 11.82
CA GLN A 119 5.28 11.28 12.16
C GLN A 119 4.51 10.18 11.45
N PHE A 120 3.46 10.54 10.73
CA PHE A 120 2.61 9.58 10.03
C PHE A 120 3.32 9.07 8.78
N ARG A 121 3.56 7.76 8.75
CA ARG A 121 4.15 7.07 7.60
C ARG A 121 3.17 6.04 7.11
N TRP A 122 2.95 6.00 5.80
CA TRP A 122 2.13 4.96 5.20
C TRP A 122 2.69 4.53 3.86
N TYR A 123 2.52 3.25 3.57
CA TYR A 123 2.86 2.66 2.28
C TYR A 123 1.78 1.67 1.91
N ALA A 124 1.55 1.50 0.62
CA ALA A 124 0.52 0.61 0.13
C ALA A 124 0.93 -0.03 -1.19
N ALA A 125 0.23 -1.10 -1.54
CA ALA A 125 0.38 -1.77 -2.83
C ALA A 125 -0.98 -2.26 -3.31
N PHE A 126 -1.24 -2.14 -4.59
CA PHE A 126 -2.49 -2.58 -5.21
C PHE A 126 -2.29 -3.97 -5.80
N HIS A 127 -3.14 -4.90 -5.40
CA HIS A 127 -3.15 -6.26 -5.92
C HIS A 127 -4.37 -6.47 -6.81
N ASP A 128 -4.10 -6.70 -8.09
CA ASP A 128 -5.16 -6.89 -9.09
C ASP A 128 -5.54 -8.37 -9.15
N GLU A 129 -6.32 -8.80 -8.16
CA GLU A 129 -6.82 -10.17 -8.11
C GLU A 129 -8.17 -10.30 -8.80
N LYS A 130 -8.42 -11.48 -9.41
CA LYS A 130 -9.55 -11.72 -10.32
C LYS A 130 -10.90 -11.24 -9.81
N HIS A 131 -11.24 -11.56 -8.56
CA HIS A 131 -12.58 -11.30 -8.02
C HIS A 131 -12.62 -10.13 -7.06
N HIS A 132 -11.50 -9.83 -6.42
CA HIS A 132 -11.42 -8.82 -5.37
C HIS A 132 -10.12 -8.04 -5.48
N PRO A 133 -10.06 -7.01 -6.37
CA PRO A 133 -8.93 -6.10 -6.34
C PRO A 133 -8.84 -5.46 -4.95
N HIS A 134 -7.64 -5.39 -4.42
CA HIS A 134 -7.47 -4.92 -3.05
C HIS A 134 -6.16 -4.17 -2.85
N ILE A 135 -6.16 -3.32 -1.83
CA ILE A 135 -4.99 -2.60 -1.35
C ILE A 135 -4.51 -3.23 -0.05
N HIS A 136 -3.21 -3.48 0.03
CA HIS A 136 -2.53 -3.69 1.31
C HIS A 136 -1.85 -2.41 1.71
N MET A 137 -2.10 -1.95 2.94
CA MET A 137 -1.55 -0.69 3.46
C MET A 137 -0.85 -0.95 4.79
N MET A 138 0.29 -0.31 4.98
CA MET A 138 1.05 -0.32 6.23
C MET A 138 1.13 1.11 6.75
N VAL A 139 0.99 1.26 8.06
CA VAL A 139 1.05 2.57 8.74
C VAL A 139 1.93 2.46 9.98
N TRP A 140 2.83 3.43 10.15
CA TRP A 140 3.61 3.52 11.40
C TRP A 140 4.08 4.94 11.70
#